data_a48ae2ea0c0966d646114c45468fea84
#
_entry.id   a48ae2ea0c0966d646114c45468fea84
#
_cell.length_a   1.000
_cell.length_b   1.000
_cell.length_c   1.000
_cell.angle_alpha   90.00
_cell.angle_beta   90.00
_cell.angle_gamma   90.00
#
_symmetry.space_group_name_H-M   'P 1'
#
loop_
_entity.id
_entity.type
_entity.pdbx_description
1 polymer ?
#
loop_
_entity_poly.entity_id
_entity_poly.type
_entity_poly.pdbx_seq_one_letter_code
_entity_poly.pdbx_strand_id
1 'polypeptide(L)'
;MGTSKDFSDTSASRYSLALYELAEESKIVDEIENHSFAIIKLILENENFQTLIKDPTNNQKDQLSIMSKISQNYKLNSLFFKFISFLISKRRFFYIEKILKEFIDICSKKRGEVKAELISAKKLSDNEINSIKEELTKNFSSKIKLHYKYDDSLIGGLTLQVGSIMIDTSIKNKLQKIENRMIEA
;
A
#
# COMPACT_ATOMS: atom_id res chain seq x y z
N MET A 1 -13.68 20.89 -13.83
CA MET A 1 -13.43 19.61 -14.52
C MET A 1 -12.53 18.80 -13.61
N GLY A 2 -13.08 17.85 -12.83
CA GLY A 2 -12.30 16.93 -12.01
C GLY A 2 -11.49 16.00 -12.92
N THR A 3 -10.21 15.89 -12.64
CA THR A 3 -9.31 15.06 -13.45
C THR A 3 -9.73 13.57 -13.32
N SER A 4 -9.52 12.77 -14.37
CA SER A 4 -9.85 11.33 -14.36
C SER A 4 -9.18 10.58 -13.19
N LYS A 5 -8.14 11.17 -12.61
CA LYS A 5 -7.40 10.67 -11.44
C LYS A 5 -8.24 10.75 -10.16
N ASP A 6 -8.96 11.85 -9.92
CA ASP A 6 -9.81 12.04 -8.74
C ASP A 6 -11.02 11.08 -8.75
N PHE A 7 -11.57 10.81 -9.93
CA PHE A 7 -12.70 9.88 -10.07
C PHE A 7 -12.29 8.43 -9.83
N SER A 8 -11.06 8.05 -10.22
CA SER A 8 -10.51 6.71 -9.98
C SER A 8 -10.24 6.48 -8.48
N ASP A 9 -9.75 7.51 -7.78
CA ASP A 9 -9.44 7.44 -6.35
C ASP A 9 -10.71 7.26 -5.52
N THR A 10 -11.73 8.04 -5.79
CA THR A 10 -13.03 7.95 -5.10
C THR A 10 -13.72 6.59 -5.33
N SER A 11 -13.59 6.02 -6.55
CA SER A 11 -14.20 4.72 -6.85
C SER A 11 -13.45 3.58 -6.17
N ALA A 12 -12.11 3.56 -6.21
CA ALA A 12 -11.31 2.53 -5.55
C ALA A 12 -11.56 2.54 -4.04
N SER A 13 -11.63 3.72 -3.42
CA SER A 13 -11.89 3.88 -1.99
C SER A 13 -13.26 3.33 -1.55
N ARG A 14 -14.29 3.50 -2.37
CA ARG A 14 -15.62 2.93 -2.08
C ARG A 14 -15.61 1.41 -2.13
N TYR A 15 -14.93 0.81 -3.10
CA TYR A 15 -14.84 -0.65 -3.20
C TYR A 15 -13.98 -1.26 -2.10
N SER A 16 -12.88 -0.60 -1.74
CA SER A 16 -12.03 -1.06 -0.64
C SER A 16 -12.74 -1.00 0.71
N LEU A 17 -13.53 0.05 0.96
CA LEU A 17 -14.35 0.16 2.16
C LEU A 17 -15.46 -0.92 2.20
N ALA A 18 -16.16 -1.12 1.08
CA ALA A 18 -17.19 -2.17 0.99
C ALA A 18 -16.61 -3.58 1.22
N LEU A 19 -15.40 -3.85 0.68
CA LEU A 19 -14.71 -5.11 0.93
C LEU A 19 -14.36 -5.26 2.41
N TYR A 20 -13.92 -4.17 3.06
CA TYR A 20 -13.59 -4.18 4.48
C TYR A 20 -14.83 -4.48 5.34
N GLU A 21 -15.95 -3.80 5.08
CA GLU A 21 -17.21 -4.02 5.81
C GLU A 21 -17.71 -5.46 5.67
N LEU A 22 -17.71 -6.02 4.45
CA LEU A 22 -18.08 -7.42 4.21
C LEU A 22 -17.14 -8.41 4.92
N ALA A 23 -15.84 -8.11 4.95
CA ALA A 23 -14.85 -8.93 5.64
C ALA A 23 -15.00 -8.87 7.16
N GLU A 24 -15.32 -7.69 7.70
CA GLU A 24 -15.57 -7.45 9.12
C GLU A 24 -16.84 -8.17 9.59
N GLU A 25 -17.96 -8.07 8.85
CA GLU A 25 -19.20 -8.80 9.13
C GLU A 25 -18.97 -10.33 9.17
N SER A 26 -18.15 -10.83 8.27
CA SER A 26 -17.82 -12.26 8.18
C SER A 26 -16.69 -12.68 9.13
N LYS A 27 -16.03 -11.74 9.84
CA LYS A 27 -14.88 -11.95 10.74
C LYS A 27 -13.70 -12.64 10.07
N ILE A 28 -13.45 -12.33 8.80
CA ILE A 28 -12.38 -12.92 7.97
C ILE A 28 -11.41 -11.87 7.40
N VAL A 29 -11.28 -10.72 8.07
CA VAL A 29 -10.45 -9.59 7.59
C VAL A 29 -9.01 -10.02 7.34
N ASP A 30 -8.38 -10.75 8.28
CA ASP A 30 -6.99 -11.18 8.18
C ASP A 30 -6.79 -12.18 7.01
N GLU A 31 -7.75 -13.04 6.76
CA GLU A 31 -7.71 -13.99 5.64
C GLU A 31 -7.77 -13.26 4.30
N ILE A 32 -8.69 -12.30 4.15
CA ILE A 32 -8.82 -11.49 2.94
C ILE A 32 -7.60 -10.59 2.75
N GLU A 33 -6.99 -10.09 3.82
CA GLU A 33 -5.76 -9.32 3.75
C GLU A 33 -4.60 -10.16 3.19
N ASN A 34 -4.43 -11.38 3.67
CA ASN A 34 -3.43 -12.32 3.16
C ASN A 34 -3.66 -12.66 1.67
N HIS A 35 -4.92 -12.91 1.28
CA HIS A 35 -5.26 -13.11 -0.12
C HIS A 35 -4.99 -11.88 -0.98
N SER A 36 -5.24 -10.69 -0.45
CA SER A 36 -4.94 -9.42 -1.13
C SER A 36 -3.45 -9.25 -1.38
N PHE A 37 -2.60 -9.58 -0.41
CA PHE A 37 -1.14 -9.59 -0.59
C PHE A 37 -0.71 -10.59 -1.65
N ALA A 38 -1.26 -11.80 -1.64
CA ALA A 38 -0.95 -12.83 -2.63
C ALA A 38 -1.30 -12.39 -4.07
N ILE A 39 -2.48 -11.79 -4.25
CA ILE A 39 -2.90 -11.28 -5.57
C ILE A 39 -2.05 -10.09 -6.02
N ILE A 40 -1.72 -9.15 -5.13
CA ILE A 40 -0.83 -8.02 -5.47
C ILE A 40 0.55 -8.54 -5.88
N LYS A 41 1.10 -9.51 -5.16
CA LYS A 41 2.37 -10.15 -5.51
C LYS A 41 2.30 -10.81 -6.87
N LEU A 42 1.24 -11.56 -7.15
CA LEU A 42 1.01 -12.19 -8.45
C LEU A 42 0.94 -11.17 -9.60
N ILE A 43 0.30 -10.02 -9.37
CA ILE A 43 0.23 -8.92 -10.35
C ILE A 43 1.62 -8.36 -10.64
N LEU A 44 2.47 -8.21 -9.62
CA LEU A 44 3.81 -7.64 -9.76
C LEU A 44 4.81 -8.62 -10.42
N GLU A 45 4.65 -9.92 -10.18
CA GLU A 45 5.57 -10.96 -10.69
C GLU A 45 5.19 -11.46 -12.09
N ASN A 46 3.96 -11.20 -12.57
CA ASN A 46 3.47 -11.75 -13.82
C ASN A 46 2.95 -10.67 -14.78
N GLU A 47 3.79 -10.31 -15.77
CA GLU A 47 3.45 -9.31 -16.79
C GLU A 47 2.20 -9.66 -17.60
N ASN A 48 1.97 -10.95 -17.92
CA ASN A 48 0.80 -11.40 -18.66
C ASN A 48 -0.49 -11.16 -17.85
N PHE A 49 -0.43 -11.41 -16.53
CA PHE A 49 -1.55 -11.14 -15.63
C PHE A 49 -1.81 -9.64 -15.48
N GLN A 50 -0.74 -8.84 -15.41
CA GLN A 50 -0.85 -7.39 -15.37
C GLN A 50 -1.49 -6.83 -16.65
N THR A 51 -1.10 -7.34 -17.83
CA THR A 51 -1.70 -6.97 -19.11
C THR A 51 -3.17 -7.36 -19.18
N LEU A 52 -3.52 -8.57 -18.72
CA LEU A 52 -4.91 -9.02 -18.63
C LEU A 52 -5.80 -8.07 -17.80
N ILE A 53 -5.26 -7.54 -16.70
CA ILE A 53 -5.97 -6.63 -15.81
C ILE A 53 -6.10 -5.24 -16.44
N LYS A 54 -5.01 -4.73 -17.02
CA LYS A 54 -4.94 -3.35 -17.56
C LYS A 54 -5.70 -3.17 -18.87
N ASP A 55 -5.85 -4.23 -19.66
CA ASP A 55 -6.52 -4.16 -20.95
C ASP A 55 -8.05 -4.29 -20.80
N PRO A 56 -8.81 -3.20 -20.99
CA PRO A 56 -10.26 -3.21 -20.86
C PRO A 56 -10.97 -3.94 -22.01
N THR A 57 -10.26 -4.31 -23.08
CA THR A 57 -10.83 -5.00 -24.25
C THR A 57 -10.99 -6.50 -23.99
N ASN A 58 -10.31 -7.04 -23.00
CA ASN A 58 -10.41 -8.44 -22.63
C ASN A 58 -11.84 -8.85 -22.27
N ASN A 59 -12.22 -10.04 -22.76
CA ASN A 59 -13.55 -10.58 -22.52
C ASN A 59 -13.73 -10.92 -21.02
N GLN A 60 -14.85 -10.51 -20.44
CA GLN A 60 -15.19 -10.81 -19.03
C GLN A 60 -15.17 -12.32 -18.72
N LYS A 61 -15.57 -13.15 -19.69
CA LYS A 61 -15.56 -14.62 -19.52
C LYS A 61 -14.15 -15.15 -19.34
N ASP A 62 -13.18 -14.62 -20.08
CA ASP A 62 -11.78 -15.05 -19.99
C ASP A 62 -11.16 -14.58 -18.67
N GLN A 63 -11.43 -13.34 -18.26
CA GLN A 63 -11.02 -12.83 -16.95
C GLN A 63 -11.60 -13.68 -15.80
N LEU A 64 -12.88 -14.04 -15.85
CA LEU A 64 -13.52 -14.90 -14.85
C LEU A 64 -12.92 -16.32 -14.84
N SER A 65 -12.65 -16.90 -16.00
CA SER A 65 -12.07 -18.25 -16.09
C SER A 65 -10.67 -18.31 -15.50
N ILE A 66 -9.85 -17.29 -15.76
CA ILE A 66 -8.50 -17.15 -15.19
C ILE A 66 -8.57 -16.96 -13.68
N MET A 67 -9.44 -16.06 -13.20
CA MET A 67 -9.62 -15.83 -11.77
C MET A 67 -10.17 -17.06 -11.03
N SER A 68 -11.00 -17.89 -11.68
CA SER A 68 -11.47 -19.14 -11.06
C SER A 68 -10.33 -20.13 -10.88
N LYS A 69 -9.42 -20.26 -11.87
CA LYS A 69 -8.21 -21.09 -11.74
C LYS A 69 -7.26 -20.58 -10.64
N ILE A 70 -7.06 -19.26 -10.58
CA ILE A 70 -6.25 -18.63 -9.52
C ILE A 70 -6.90 -18.90 -8.15
N SER A 71 -8.21 -18.76 -8.05
CA SER A 71 -8.96 -19.02 -6.81
C SER A 71 -8.77 -20.45 -6.32
N GLN A 72 -8.77 -21.44 -7.21
CA GLN A 72 -8.53 -22.84 -6.87
C GLN A 72 -7.09 -23.08 -6.41
N ASN A 73 -6.11 -22.51 -7.12
CA ASN A 73 -4.69 -22.70 -6.81
C ASN A 73 -4.28 -22.04 -5.47
N TYR A 74 -4.79 -20.85 -5.19
CA TYR A 74 -4.48 -20.09 -3.98
C TYR A 74 -5.51 -20.31 -2.86
N LYS A 75 -6.50 -21.20 -3.06
CA LYS A 75 -7.59 -21.49 -2.12
C LYS A 75 -8.23 -20.19 -1.58
N LEU A 76 -8.56 -19.28 -2.49
CA LEU A 76 -9.14 -18.00 -2.11
C LEU A 76 -10.50 -18.20 -1.44
N ASN A 77 -10.79 -17.37 -0.45
CA ASN A 77 -12.08 -17.35 0.22
C ASN A 77 -13.22 -17.04 -0.77
N SER A 78 -14.35 -17.68 -0.60
CA SER A 78 -15.52 -17.56 -1.49
C SER A 78 -16.04 -16.12 -1.57
N LEU A 79 -16.01 -15.36 -0.46
CA LEU A 79 -16.39 -13.95 -0.41
C LEU A 79 -15.46 -13.11 -1.28
N PHE A 80 -14.16 -13.32 -1.15
CA PHE A 80 -13.15 -12.60 -1.92
C PHE A 80 -13.27 -12.88 -3.43
N PHE A 81 -13.50 -14.14 -3.80
CA PHE A 81 -13.75 -14.51 -5.20
C PHE A 81 -15.04 -13.86 -5.75
N LYS A 82 -16.13 -13.84 -4.98
CA LYS A 82 -17.38 -13.16 -5.36
C LYS A 82 -17.15 -11.66 -5.56
N PHE A 83 -16.37 -11.02 -4.70
CA PHE A 83 -16.03 -9.62 -4.83
C PHE A 83 -15.24 -9.33 -6.13
N ILE A 84 -14.22 -10.15 -6.43
CA ILE A 84 -13.46 -10.00 -7.69
C ILE A 84 -14.36 -10.23 -8.91
N SER A 85 -15.23 -11.25 -8.88
CA SER A 85 -16.19 -11.53 -9.94
C SER A 85 -17.15 -10.36 -10.16
N PHE A 86 -17.56 -9.70 -9.08
CA PHE A 86 -18.37 -8.48 -9.13
C PHE A 86 -17.61 -7.32 -9.81
N LEU A 87 -16.32 -7.11 -9.49
CA LEU A 87 -15.49 -6.09 -10.16
C LEU A 87 -15.37 -6.36 -11.66
N ILE A 88 -15.19 -7.63 -12.07
CA ILE A 88 -15.14 -8.04 -13.46
C ILE A 88 -16.49 -7.73 -14.16
N SER A 89 -17.62 -8.12 -13.55
CA SER A 89 -18.96 -7.87 -14.11
C SER A 89 -19.26 -6.38 -14.31
N LYS A 90 -18.72 -5.54 -13.46
CA LYS A 90 -18.84 -4.07 -13.55
C LYS A 90 -17.78 -3.42 -14.45
N ARG A 91 -16.94 -4.20 -15.12
CA ARG A 91 -15.80 -3.73 -15.92
C ARG A 91 -14.86 -2.81 -15.17
N ARG A 92 -14.62 -3.11 -13.85
CA ARG A 92 -13.73 -2.34 -12.96
C ARG A 92 -12.54 -3.15 -12.48
N PHE A 93 -12.27 -4.26 -13.13
CA PHE A 93 -11.17 -5.16 -12.79
C PHE A 93 -9.80 -4.50 -12.88
N PHE A 94 -9.62 -3.54 -13.80
CA PHE A 94 -8.36 -2.81 -13.95
C PHE A 94 -7.97 -1.94 -12.73
N TYR A 95 -8.93 -1.66 -11.82
CA TYR A 95 -8.64 -0.99 -10.55
C TYR A 95 -8.28 -1.94 -9.40
N ILE A 96 -8.26 -3.26 -9.63
CA ILE A 96 -8.11 -4.24 -8.56
C ILE A 96 -6.84 -4.01 -7.73
N GLU A 97 -5.71 -3.74 -8.36
CA GLU A 97 -4.44 -3.46 -7.66
C GLU A 97 -4.59 -2.30 -6.66
N LYS A 98 -5.23 -1.21 -7.11
CA LYS A 98 -5.45 -0.02 -6.30
C LYS A 98 -6.44 -0.30 -5.16
N ILE A 99 -7.55 -0.99 -5.47
CA ILE A 99 -8.57 -1.37 -4.48
C ILE A 99 -7.96 -2.22 -3.37
N LEU A 100 -7.14 -3.22 -3.73
CA LEU A 100 -6.50 -4.09 -2.75
C LEU A 100 -5.44 -3.36 -1.90
N LYS A 101 -4.66 -2.45 -2.49
CA LYS A 101 -3.74 -1.60 -1.73
C LYS A 101 -4.46 -0.71 -0.74
N GLU A 102 -5.54 -0.05 -1.15
CA GLU A 102 -6.36 0.77 -0.25
C GLU A 102 -7.06 -0.07 0.83
N PHE A 103 -7.53 -1.28 0.50
CA PHE A 103 -8.07 -2.21 1.48
C PHE A 103 -7.06 -2.54 2.58
N ILE A 104 -5.82 -2.87 2.23
CA ILE A 104 -4.74 -3.13 3.19
C ILE A 104 -4.47 -1.88 4.05
N ASP A 105 -4.52 -0.69 3.44
CA ASP A 105 -4.37 0.56 4.17
C ASP A 105 -5.50 0.81 5.16
N ILE A 106 -6.74 0.47 4.81
CA ILE A 106 -7.89 0.53 5.71
C ILE A 106 -7.71 -0.44 6.87
N CYS A 107 -7.31 -1.70 6.60
CA CYS A 107 -7.04 -2.70 7.64
C CYS A 107 -5.97 -2.21 8.63
N SER A 108 -4.86 -1.66 8.13
CA SER A 108 -3.79 -1.11 8.96
C SER A 108 -4.28 0.06 9.82
N LYS A 109 -5.04 1.00 9.24
CA LYS A 109 -5.62 2.14 9.99
C LYS A 109 -6.59 1.68 11.08
N LYS A 110 -7.46 0.71 10.78
CA LYS A 110 -8.44 0.18 11.74
C LYS A 110 -7.77 -0.59 12.89
N ARG A 111 -6.62 -1.23 12.64
CA ARG A 111 -5.80 -1.84 13.71
C ARG A 111 -5.00 -0.82 14.50
N GLY A 112 -5.08 0.46 14.18
CA GLY A 112 -4.29 1.51 14.82
C GLY A 112 -2.80 1.44 14.46
N GLU A 113 -2.46 0.81 13.34
CA GLU A 113 -1.09 0.78 12.84
C GLU A 113 -0.76 2.10 12.16
N VAL A 114 0.37 2.70 12.53
CA VAL A 114 0.87 3.92 11.90
C VAL A 114 2.02 3.54 10.97
N LYS A 115 1.91 3.96 9.71
CA LYS A 115 3.02 3.80 8.76
C LYS A 115 4.11 4.80 9.11
N ALA A 116 5.34 4.30 9.22
CA ALA A 116 6.53 5.13 9.36
C ALA A 116 7.49 4.82 8.21
N GLU A 117 8.01 5.85 7.58
CA GLU A 117 9.05 5.76 6.56
C GLU A 117 10.34 6.33 7.11
N LEU A 118 11.40 5.51 7.13
CA LEU A 118 12.73 5.87 7.58
C LEU A 118 13.67 5.86 6.39
N ILE A 119 14.22 7.01 6.04
CA ILE A 119 15.22 7.13 4.98
C ILE A 119 16.54 7.52 5.65
N SER A 120 17.60 6.78 5.38
CA SER A 120 18.91 7.03 5.96
C SER A 120 20.00 7.08 4.88
N ALA A 121 20.96 8.00 5.07
CA ALA A 121 22.15 8.09 4.24
C ALA A 121 23.17 6.96 4.49
N LYS A 122 23.00 6.20 5.58
CA LYS A 122 23.83 5.04 5.94
C LYS A 122 22.97 3.78 5.92
N LYS A 123 23.53 2.68 5.43
CA LYS A 123 22.88 1.38 5.57
C LYS A 123 22.80 1.01 7.03
N LEU A 124 21.57 0.84 7.53
CA LEU A 124 21.31 0.41 8.89
C LEU A 124 21.25 -1.11 8.95
N SER A 125 21.71 -1.67 10.08
CA SER A 125 21.54 -3.07 10.39
C SER A 125 20.12 -3.38 10.86
N ASP A 126 19.70 -4.65 10.76
CA ASP A 126 18.38 -5.08 11.23
C ASP A 126 18.15 -4.79 12.72
N ASN A 127 19.22 -4.85 13.52
CA ASN A 127 19.15 -4.52 14.95
C ASN A 127 18.86 -3.03 15.18
N GLU A 128 19.51 -2.14 14.44
CA GLU A 128 19.27 -0.69 14.51
C GLU A 128 17.85 -0.34 14.06
N ILE A 129 17.37 -0.98 12.99
CA ILE A 129 15.99 -0.79 12.49
C ILE A 129 14.97 -1.24 13.54
N ASN A 130 15.19 -2.38 14.19
CA ASN A 130 14.32 -2.88 15.23
C ASN A 130 14.31 -1.98 16.48
N SER A 131 15.48 -1.49 16.92
CA SER A 131 15.59 -0.54 18.04
C SER A 131 14.81 0.75 17.75
N ILE A 132 14.95 1.31 16.55
CA ILE A 132 14.19 2.51 16.13
C ILE A 132 12.68 2.21 16.14
N LYS A 133 12.27 1.05 15.63
CA LYS A 133 10.86 0.64 15.62
C LYS A 133 10.28 0.53 17.04
N GLU A 134 11.05 -0.01 17.99
CA GLU A 134 10.63 -0.12 19.38
C GLU A 134 10.49 1.25 20.05
N GLU A 135 11.46 2.15 19.85
CA GLU A 135 11.40 3.52 20.36
C GLU A 135 10.19 4.29 19.79
N LEU A 136 9.95 4.17 18.49
CA LEU A 136 8.80 4.80 17.86
C LEU A 136 7.49 4.23 18.42
N THR A 137 7.40 2.91 18.61
CA THR A 137 6.22 2.26 19.17
C THR A 137 5.94 2.75 20.61
N LYS A 138 6.98 2.96 21.41
CA LYS A 138 6.85 3.53 22.78
C LYS A 138 6.37 4.98 22.73
N ASN A 139 6.96 5.80 21.85
CA ASN A 139 6.66 7.24 21.79
C ASN A 139 5.27 7.54 21.24
N PHE A 140 4.82 6.76 20.25
CA PHE A 140 3.53 6.97 19.59
C PHE A 140 2.39 6.11 20.18
N SER A 141 2.68 5.22 21.12
CA SER A 141 1.69 4.29 21.73
C SER A 141 0.86 3.53 20.71
N SER A 142 1.41 3.27 19.53
CA SER A 142 0.73 2.65 18.38
C SER A 142 1.66 1.63 17.74
N LYS A 143 1.09 0.58 17.13
CA LYS A 143 1.89 -0.35 16.35
C LYS A 143 2.45 0.35 15.11
N ILE A 144 3.77 0.39 14.97
CA ILE A 144 4.42 1.06 13.84
C ILE A 144 4.87 0.05 12.79
N LYS A 145 4.41 0.28 11.57
CA LYS A 145 4.89 -0.43 10.39
C LYS A 145 5.99 0.41 9.74
N LEU A 146 7.25 0.08 10.08
CA LEU A 146 8.42 0.81 9.61
C LEU A 146 8.83 0.33 8.21
N HIS A 147 8.88 1.24 7.25
CA HIS A 147 9.50 1.06 5.94
C HIS A 147 10.86 1.74 5.93
N TYR A 148 11.91 0.97 5.77
CA TYR A 148 13.27 1.48 5.67
C TYR A 148 13.70 1.61 4.21
N LYS A 149 14.33 2.75 3.87
CA LYS A 149 14.94 3.00 2.58
C LYS A 149 16.33 3.60 2.77
N TYR A 150 17.31 3.07 2.05
CA TYR A 150 18.64 3.67 1.95
C TYR A 150 18.64 4.71 0.82
N ASP A 151 19.16 5.91 1.09
CA ASP A 151 19.33 6.97 0.10
C ASP A 151 20.59 7.78 0.44
N ASP A 152 21.62 7.61 -0.35
CA ASP A 152 22.91 8.30 -0.21
C ASP A 152 22.84 9.78 -0.59
N SER A 153 21.81 10.21 -1.35
CA SER A 153 21.60 11.60 -1.74
C SER A 153 21.37 12.54 -0.55
N LEU A 154 21.07 12.00 0.64
CA LEU A 154 20.93 12.78 1.88
C LEU A 154 22.28 13.30 2.42
N ILE A 155 23.43 12.83 1.86
CA ILE A 155 24.80 13.12 2.29
C ILE A 155 25.09 12.60 3.71
N GLY A 156 24.13 12.73 4.64
CA GLY A 156 24.21 12.26 6.02
C GLY A 156 22.93 12.54 6.80
N GLY A 157 22.78 11.89 7.95
CA GLY A 157 21.59 11.98 8.78
C GLY A 157 20.47 11.03 8.32
N LEU A 158 19.27 11.30 8.78
CA LEU A 158 18.07 10.51 8.48
C LEU A 158 16.84 11.40 8.35
N THR A 159 15.87 10.90 7.60
CA THR A 159 14.52 11.45 7.52
C THR A 159 13.54 10.41 8.03
N LEU A 160 12.69 10.80 8.95
CA LEU A 160 11.66 9.95 9.51
C LEU A 160 10.29 10.61 9.30
N GLN A 161 9.40 9.89 8.65
CA GLN A 161 8.01 10.30 8.51
C GLN A 161 7.11 9.29 9.24
N VAL A 162 6.33 9.77 10.20
CA VAL A 162 5.37 8.96 10.96
C VAL A 162 3.98 9.56 10.75
N GLY A 163 3.18 8.93 9.89
CA GLY A 163 1.91 9.50 9.48
C GLY A 163 2.07 10.88 8.85
N SER A 164 1.54 11.92 9.50
CA SER A 164 1.64 13.32 9.05
C SER A 164 2.84 14.08 9.65
N ILE A 165 3.58 13.48 10.57
CA ILE A 165 4.73 14.11 11.22
C ILE A 165 5.99 13.73 10.45
N MET A 166 6.75 14.74 10.01
CA MET A 166 8.03 14.54 9.33
C MET A 166 9.16 15.16 10.15
N ILE A 167 10.16 14.38 10.44
CA ILE A 167 11.39 14.78 11.12
C ILE A 167 12.54 14.58 10.15
N ASP A 168 13.16 15.66 9.70
CA ASP A 168 14.28 15.65 8.77
C ASP A 168 15.52 16.23 9.44
N THR A 169 16.47 15.33 9.71
CA THR A 169 17.79 15.67 10.30
C THR A 169 18.90 15.58 9.26
N SER A 170 18.57 15.44 7.96
CA SER A 170 19.55 15.29 6.88
C SER A 170 20.48 16.50 6.77
N ILE A 171 21.71 16.24 6.41
CA ILE A 171 22.71 17.29 6.14
C ILE A 171 22.28 18.09 4.91
N LYS A 172 21.73 17.44 3.91
CA LYS A 172 21.17 18.07 2.71
C LYS A 172 20.20 19.22 3.05
N ASN A 173 19.22 18.94 3.89
CA ASN A 173 18.23 19.94 4.30
C ASN A 173 18.87 21.08 5.13
N LYS A 174 19.84 20.75 5.99
CA LYS A 174 20.59 21.75 6.75
C LYS A 174 21.36 22.71 5.83
N LEU A 175 22.06 22.18 4.84
CA LEU A 175 22.79 22.97 3.85
C LEU A 175 21.85 23.86 3.02
N GLN A 176 20.73 23.33 2.56
CA GLN A 176 19.73 24.06 1.79
C GLN A 176 19.11 25.23 2.60
N LYS A 177 18.87 25.02 3.88
CA LYS A 177 18.41 26.08 4.78
C LYS A 177 19.45 27.16 4.98
N ILE A 178 20.75 26.83 5.02
CA ILE A 178 21.85 27.80 5.11
C ILE A 178 21.94 28.60 3.80
N GLU A 179 21.92 27.91 2.66
CA GLU A 179 21.93 28.54 1.34
C GLU A 179 20.81 29.54 1.17
N ASN A 180 19.57 29.16 1.48
CA ASN A 180 18.41 30.06 1.39
C ASN A 180 18.57 31.31 2.29
N ARG A 181 19.08 31.12 3.52
CA ARG A 181 19.35 32.28 4.41
C ARG A 181 20.45 33.19 3.91
N MET A 182 21.42 32.67 3.17
CA MET A 182 22.49 33.50 2.57
C MET A 182 21.99 34.26 1.34
N ILE A 183 20.97 33.76 0.65
CA ILE A 183 20.38 34.45 -0.52
C ILE A 183 19.39 35.55 -0.06
N GLU A 184 18.73 35.33 1.07
CA GLU A 184 17.75 36.30 1.63
C GLU A 184 18.39 37.42 2.48
N ALA A 185 19.70 37.33 2.76
CA ALA A 185 20.45 38.33 3.53
C ALA A 185 21.19 39.31 2.60
#